data_e3546f8807d6a5ba2aa567f1e2040814
#
_entry.id   e3546f8807d6a5ba2aa567f1e2040814
#
_cell.length_a   1.000
_cell.length_b   1.000
_cell.length_c   1.000
_cell.angle_alpha   90.00
_cell.angle_beta   90.00
_cell.angle_gamma   90.00
#
_symmetry.space_group_name_H-M   'P 1'
#
loop_
_entity.id
_entity.type
_entity.pdbx_description
1 polymer ?
#
loop_
_entity_poly.entity_id
_entity_poly.type
_entity_poly.pdbx_seq_one_letter_code
_entity_poly.pdbx_strand_id
1 'polypeptide(L)'
;MLKDYGTLFAGEPEQSAAEALARRVKHIAEFVAQSAVQPAMAPAAESQHRVTYHSSCHLRAAGVTKEPRAILKKLPGVEYVEMPDADRCAGGAGTYLVKDFDTSQRIVARKREAVESSGATLVATSCPACMIQLKTGLPPDVEVKHIAQVLQESYEAARRRAGETAS
;
A
#
# COMPACT_ATOMS: atom_id res chain seq x y z
N MET A 1 -9.03 -12.56 -4.89
CA MET A 1 -8.70 -13.89 -5.48
C MET A 1 -8.59 -14.99 -4.43
N LEU A 2 -7.60 -15.07 -3.53
CA LEU A 2 -7.57 -16.14 -2.51
C LEU A 2 -8.76 -16.11 -1.54
N LYS A 3 -9.27 -14.93 -1.20
CA LYS A 3 -10.49 -14.77 -0.38
C LYS A 3 -11.76 -15.31 -1.06
N ASP A 4 -11.72 -15.52 -2.39
CA ASP A 4 -12.87 -15.96 -3.19
C ASP A 4 -12.85 -17.48 -3.45
N TYR A 5 -11.87 -18.19 -2.89
CA TYR A 5 -11.73 -19.64 -3.12
C TYR A 5 -12.96 -20.43 -2.71
N GLY A 6 -13.61 -20.06 -1.60
CA GLY A 6 -14.88 -20.70 -1.22
C GLY A 6 -15.93 -20.65 -2.32
N THR A 7 -16.04 -19.54 -3.04
CA THR A 7 -16.97 -19.38 -4.17
C THR A 7 -16.48 -20.13 -5.41
N LEU A 8 -15.17 -20.10 -5.70
CA LEU A 8 -14.60 -20.79 -6.86
C LEU A 8 -14.72 -22.31 -6.78
N PHE A 9 -14.70 -22.86 -5.56
CA PHE A 9 -14.85 -24.29 -5.29
C PHE A 9 -16.28 -24.67 -4.83
N ALA A 10 -17.28 -23.83 -5.09
CA ALA A 10 -18.65 -24.11 -4.71
C ALA A 10 -19.18 -25.39 -5.40
N GLY A 11 -19.63 -26.35 -4.60
CA GLY A 11 -20.10 -27.65 -5.09
C GLY A 11 -19.02 -28.71 -5.32
N GLU A 12 -17.73 -28.36 -5.16
CA GLU A 12 -16.61 -29.29 -5.29
C GLU A 12 -16.26 -29.95 -3.93
N PRO A 13 -15.65 -31.16 -3.92
CA PRO A 13 -15.25 -31.85 -2.69
C PRO A 13 -14.33 -31.00 -1.79
N GLU A 14 -13.54 -30.11 -2.37
CA GLU A 14 -12.56 -29.24 -1.72
C GLU A 14 -13.18 -27.94 -1.16
N GLN A 15 -14.47 -27.69 -1.34
CA GLN A 15 -15.12 -26.44 -0.94
C GLN A 15 -14.83 -26.06 0.52
N SER A 16 -14.98 -27.02 1.45
CA SER A 16 -14.74 -26.77 2.88
C SER A 16 -13.30 -26.34 3.17
N ALA A 17 -12.31 -26.97 2.52
CA ALA A 17 -10.90 -26.61 2.64
C ALA A 17 -10.62 -25.23 2.03
N ALA A 18 -11.20 -24.94 0.87
CA ALA A 18 -11.10 -23.65 0.19
C ALA A 18 -11.68 -22.51 1.03
N GLU A 19 -12.84 -22.72 1.65
CA GLU A 19 -13.44 -21.75 2.59
C GLU A 19 -12.56 -21.54 3.84
N ALA A 20 -12.01 -22.62 4.40
CA ALA A 20 -11.10 -22.53 5.54
C ALA A 20 -9.84 -21.74 5.21
N LEU A 21 -9.27 -21.94 4.02
CA LEU A 21 -8.15 -21.14 3.53
C LEU A 21 -8.57 -19.67 3.34
N ALA A 22 -9.66 -19.41 2.66
CA ALA A 22 -10.15 -18.05 2.37
C ALA A 22 -10.34 -17.23 3.66
N ARG A 23 -10.86 -17.83 4.73
CA ARG A 23 -11.00 -17.17 6.04
C ARG A 23 -9.67 -16.78 6.68
N ARG A 24 -8.58 -17.48 6.38
CA ARG A 24 -7.23 -17.21 6.91
C ARG A 24 -6.46 -16.18 6.11
N VAL A 25 -6.85 -15.91 4.87
CA VAL A 25 -6.17 -14.96 3.99
C VAL A 25 -6.38 -13.55 4.51
N LYS A 26 -5.28 -12.88 4.82
CA LYS A 26 -5.26 -11.46 5.21
C LYS A 26 -4.26 -10.70 4.34
N HIS A 27 -4.59 -9.47 4.02
CA HIS A 27 -3.60 -8.54 3.49
C HIS A 27 -2.62 -8.16 4.59
N ILE A 28 -1.35 -7.85 4.24
CA ILE A 28 -0.34 -7.48 5.25
C ILE A 28 -0.78 -6.31 6.13
N ALA A 29 -1.50 -5.34 5.59
CA ALA A 29 -2.02 -4.22 6.36
C ALA A 29 -3.10 -4.65 7.36
N GLU A 30 -3.98 -5.61 7.01
CA GLU A 30 -4.95 -6.18 7.94
C GLU A 30 -4.22 -6.95 9.06
N PHE A 31 -3.21 -7.74 8.69
CA PHE A 31 -2.43 -8.51 9.65
C PHE A 31 -1.70 -7.62 10.64
N VAL A 32 -0.94 -6.63 10.16
CA VAL A 32 -0.19 -5.70 11.01
C VAL A 32 -1.11 -4.86 11.89
N ALA A 33 -2.24 -4.36 11.35
CA ALA A 33 -3.19 -3.57 12.13
C ALA A 33 -3.83 -4.37 13.28
N GLN A 34 -3.97 -5.70 13.11
CA GLN A 34 -4.55 -6.60 14.11
C GLN A 34 -3.51 -7.22 15.04
N SER A 35 -2.21 -7.12 14.72
CA SER A 35 -1.14 -7.69 15.51
C SER A 35 -0.89 -6.84 16.76
N ALA A 36 -0.67 -7.51 17.89
CA ALA A 36 -0.18 -6.87 19.11
C ALA A 36 1.28 -6.37 18.98
N VAL A 37 1.99 -6.84 17.95
CA VAL A 37 3.35 -6.40 17.62
C VAL A 37 3.24 -5.04 16.92
N GLN A 38 3.05 -4.00 17.73
CA GLN A 38 3.27 -2.63 17.24
C GLN A 38 4.76 -2.32 17.44
N PRO A 39 5.42 -1.65 16.49
CA PRO A 39 6.78 -1.19 16.73
C PRO A 39 6.77 -0.36 18.01
N ALA A 40 7.76 -0.55 18.85
CA ALA A 40 8.01 0.37 19.95
C ALA A 40 8.07 1.77 19.32
N MET A 41 7.07 2.58 19.59
CA MET A 41 6.99 3.95 19.09
C MET A 41 8.05 4.76 19.85
N ALA A 42 9.27 4.76 19.32
CA ALA A 42 10.22 5.77 19.72
C ALA A 42 9.63 7.13 19.29
N PRO A 43 9.67 8.17 20.15
CA PRO A 43 9.19 9.48 19.79
C PRO A 43 9.84 9.90 18.47
N ALA A 44 9.04 10.45 17.56
CA ALA A 44 9.46 10.86 16.24
C ALA A 44 10.64 11.83 16.35
N ALA A 45 11.85 11.35 16.00
CA ALA A 45 12.82 12.24 15.44
C ALA A 45 12.26 12.77 14.12
N GLU A 46 12.71 13.94 13.66
CA GLU A 46 12.24 14.62 12.47
C GLU A 46 11.79 13.67 11.36
N SER A 47 10.58 13.88 10.85
CA SER A 47 9.98 13.07 9.79
C SER A 47 10.94 13.00 8.61
N GLN A 48 11.44 11.81 8.28
CA GLN A 48 12.34 11.63 7.15
C GLN A 48 11.60 11.65 5.81
N HIS A 49 10.31 11.31 5.83
CA HIS A 49 9.49 11.22 4.62
C HIS A 49 8.07 11.73 4.87
N ARG A 50 7.61 12.59 3.98
CA ARG A 50 6.23 12.98 3.88
C ARG A 50 5.52 11.98 2.97
N VAL A 51 4.70 11.10 3.56
CA VAL A 51 4.14 9.91 2.91
C VAL A 51 2.66 10.08 2.66
N THR A 52 2.23 9.78 1.43
CA THR A 52 0.82 9.63 1.09
C THR A 52 0.50 8.17 0.69
N TYR A 53 -0.78 7.82 0.59
CA TYR A 53 -1.21 6.47 0.26
C TYR A 53 -2.12 6.42 -0.98
N HIS A 54 -1.69 5.67 -2.00
CA HIS A 54 -2.56 5.32 -3.13
C HIS A 54 -3.38 4.06 -2.81
N SER A 55 -4.68 4.22 -2.69
CA SER A 55 -5.62 3.14 -2.39
C SER A 55 -5.97 2.33 -3.63
N SER A 56 -5.39 1.14 -3.77
CA SER A 56 -5.61 0.28 -4.93
C SER A 56 -7.05 -0.26 -4.99
N CYS A 57 -7.57 -0.42 -6.21
CA CYS A 57 -8.97 -0.83 -6.43
C CYS A 57 -9.27 -2.22 -5.86
N HIS A 58 -8.35 -3.19 -6.00
CA HIS A 58 -8.57 -4.55 -5.50
C HIS A 58 -8.57 -4.64 -3.97
N LEU A 59 -7.79 -3.81 -3.26
CA LEU A 59 -7.87 -3.75 -1.80
C LEU A 59 -9.19 -3.15 -1.34
N ARG A 60 -9.66 -2.10 -2.03
CA ARG A 60 -10.98 -1.52 -1.75
C ARG A 60 -12.09 -2.53 -1.95
N ALA A 61 -12.04 -3.30 -3.03
CA ALA A 61 -12.98 -4.40 -3.29
C ALA A 61 -12.93 -5.48 -2.19
N ALA A 62 -11.75 -5.70 -1.58
CA ALA A 62 -11.58 -6.60 -0.44
C ALA A 62 -11.92 -5.96 0.93
N GLY A 63 -12.40 -4.71 0.96
CA GLY A 63 -12.75 -3.99 2.19
C GLY A 63 -11.55 -3.43 2.97
N VAL A 64 -10.32 -3.54 2.45
CA VAL A 64 -9.09 -3.06 3.11
C VAL A 64 -8.83 -1.62 2.71
N THR A 65 -9.34 -0.68 3.49
CA THR A 65 -9.28 0.76 3.16
C THR A 65 -8.67 1.62 4.26
N LYS A 66 -8.94 1.29 5.52
CA LYS A 66 -8.54 2.08 6.70
C LYS A 66 -7.18 1.65 7.25
N GLU A 67 -6.89 0.35 7.17
CA GLU A 67 -5.72 -0.29 7.79
C GLU A 67 -4.40 0.29 7.27
N PRO A 68 -4.18 0.45 5.94
CA PRO A 68 -2.94 1.03 5.44
C PRO A 68 -2.69 2.45 5.96
N ARG A 69 -3.74 3.28 5.97
CA ARG A 69 -3.66 4.65 6.48
C ARG A 69 -3.38 4.70 7.97
N ALA A 70 -4.07 3.85 8.74
CA ALA A 70 -3.88 3.75 10.18
C ALA A 70 -2.44 3.33 10.55
N ILE A 71 -1.86 2.44 9.76
CA ILE A 71 -0.47 2.02 9.92
C ILE A 71 0.47 3.19 9.63
N LEU A 72 0.37 3.80 8.44
CA LEU A 72 1.27 4.88 8.03
C LEU A 72 1.27 6.06 9.01
N LYS A 73 0.11 6.39 9.58
CA LYS A 73 -0.01 7.45 10.60
C LYS A 73 0.71 7.14 11.91
N LYS A 74 1.01 5.87 12.18
CA LYS A 74 1.66 5.41 13.41
C LYS A 74 3.13 5.09 13.24
N LEU A 75 3.64 5.04 12.00
CA LEU A 75 5.01 4.66 11.75
C LEU A 75 6.00 5.74 12.20
N PRO A 76 7.07 5.36 12.94
CA PRO A 76 8.14 6.29 13.29
C PRO A 76 8.80 6.88 12.04
N GLY A 77 9.07 8.18 12.06
CA GLY A 77 9.72 8.89 10.94
C GLY A 77 8.85 9.10 9.70
N VAL A 78 7.55 8.85 9.80
CA VAL A 78 6.57 9.09 8.73
C VAL A 78 5.64 10.25 9.10
N GLU A 79 5.64 11.29 8.29
CA GLU A 79 4.59 12.30 8.27
C GLU A 79 3.54 11.91 7.25
N TYR A 80 2.41 11.36 7.70
CA TYR A 80 1.34 10.97 6.80
C TYR A 80 0.50 12.17 6.35
N VAL A 81 0.35 12.33 5.04
CA VAL A 81 -0.54 13.30 4.41
C VAL A 81 -1.50 12.61 3.47
N GLU A 82 -2.79 12.96 3.48
CA GLU A 82 -3.75 12.39 2.54
C GLU A 82 -3.72 13.19 1.23
N MET A 83 -3.50 12.51 0.10
CA MET A 83 -3.65 13.17 -1.20
C MET A 83 -5.11 13.26 -1.60
N PRO A 84 -5.53 14.28 -2.35
CA PRO A 84 -6.85 14.31 -2.98
C PRO A 84 -7.05 13.06 -3.85
N ASP A 85 -8.27 12.55 -3.90
CA ASP A 85 -8.62 11.42 -4.78
C ASP A 85 -7.68 10.19 -4.64
N ALA A 86 -7.25 9.89 -3.41
CA ALA A 86 -6.33 8.79 -3.10
C ALA A 86 -6.82 7.43 -3.64
N ASP A 87 -8.12 7.26 -3.79
CA ASP A 87 -8.80 6.07 -4.27
C ASP A 87 -9.07 6.05 -5.79
N ARG A 88 -8.79 7.13 -6.53
CA ARG A 88 -8.86 7.10 -7.99
C ARG A 88 -7.77 6.22 -8.58
N CYS A 89 -8.10 5.51 -9.65
CA CYS A 89 -7.17 4.65 -10.38
C CYS A 89 -5.93 5.42 -10.83
N ALA A 90 -4.78 4.75 -10.82
CA ALA A 90 -3.52 5.27 -11.37
C ALA A 90 -3.35 4.97 -12.89
N GLY A 91 -4.26 4.20 -13.50
CA GLY A 91 -4.23 3.89 -14.93
C GLY A 91 -3.45 2.62 -15.32
N GLY A 92 -2.93 1.85 -14.34
CA GLY A 92 -2.07 0.68 -14.58
C GLY A 92 -2.79 -0.69 -14.57
N ALA A 93 -4.11 -0.75 -14.82
CA ALA A 93 -4.88 -1.99 -14.67
C ALA A 93 -4.59 -3.00 -15.80
N GLY A 94 -4.08 -4.20 -15.43
CA GLY A 94 -3.87 -5.32 -16.35
C GLY A 94 -3.07 -4.91 -17.60
N THR A 95 -3.59 -5.21 -18.77
CA THR A 95 -2.98 -4.87 -20.07
C THR A 95 -3.31 -3.44 -20.55
N TYR A 96 -4.09 -2.69 -19.79
CA TYR A 96 -4.55 -1.35 -20.18
C TYR A 96 -3.40 -0.38 -20.42
N LEU A 97 -2.36 -0.46 -19.56
CA LEU A 97 -1.11 0.29 -19.72
C LEU A 97 -0.46 0.15 -21.10
N VAL A 98 -0.65 -1.00 -21.77
CA VAL A 98 -0.07 -1.28 -23.09
C VAL A 98 -1.09 -1.04 -24.21
N LYS A 99 -2.34 -1.45 -24.01
CA LYS A 99 -3.37 -1.40 -25.07
C LYS A 99 -3.94 0.00 -25.29
N ASP A 100 -3.98 0.82 -24.26
CA ASP A 100 -4.53 2.17 -24.30
C ASP A 100 -3.62 3.12 -23.53
N PHE A 101 -2.38 3.19 -24.02
CA PHE A 101 -1.30 3.92 -23.36
C PHE A 101 -1.64 5.40 -23.14
N ASP A 102 -2.18 6.08 -24.16
CA ASP A 102 -2.47 7.52 -24.07
C ASP A 102 -3.51 7.84 -22.99
N THR A 103 -4.55 7.01 -22.87
CA THR A 103 -5.55 7.19 -21.81
C THR A 103 -4.96 6.83 -20.46
N SER A 104 -4.13 5.79 -20.36
CA SER A 104 -3.39 5.44 -19.16
C SER A 104 -2.52 6.60 -18.68
N GLN A 105 -1.80 7.27 -19.58
CA GLN A 105 -0.95 8.43 -19.25
C GLN A 105 -1.79 9.63 -18.78
N ARG A 106 -2.96 9.89 -19.38
CA ARG A 106 -3.88 10.95 -18.91
C ARG A 106 -4.44 10.67 -17.52
N ILE A 107 -4.66 9.39 -17.18
CA ILE A 107 -5.12 8.99 -15.84
C ILE A 107 -4.01 9.21 -14.81
N VAL A 108 -2.78 8.78 -15.10
CA VAL A 108 -1.67 8.96 -14.15
C VAL A 108 -1.28 10.42 -13.99
N ALA A 109 -1.44 11.26 -15.02
CA ALA A 109 -1.20 12.70 -14.92
C ALA A 109 -2.07 13.35 -13.81
N ARG A 110 -3.36 13.01 -13.76
CA ARG A 110 -4.25 13.46 -12.67
C ARG A 110 -3.80 12.97 -11.29
N LYS A 111 -3.27 11.74 -11.23
CA LYS A 111 -2.72 11.22 -9.98
C LYS A 111 -1.45 11.95 -9.58
N ARG A 112 -0.61 12.35 -10.53
CA ARG A 112 0.55 13.22 -10.30
C ARG A 112 0.14 14.54 -9.64
N GLU A 113 -0.85 15.25 -10.21
CA GLU A 113 -1.36 16.50 -9.64
C GLU A 113 -1.83 16.33 -8.18
N ALA A 114 -2.50 15.22 -7.88
CA ALA A 114 -2.95 14.90 -6.52
C ALA A 114 -1.78 14.66 -5.56
N VAL A 115 -0.73 13.97 -6.00
CA VAL A 115 0.48 13.74 -5.21
C VAL A 115 1.22 15.05 -4.97
N GLU A 116 1.46 15.84 -6.02
CA GLU A 116 2.14 17.13 -5.94
C GLU A 116 1.41 18.09 -4.99
N SER A 117 0.07 18.17 -5.09
CA SER A 117 -0.73 19.03 -4.20
C SER A 117 -0.68 18.61 -2.74
N SER A 118 -0.41 17.33 -2.44
CA SER A 118 -0.21 16.85 -1.07
C SER A 118 1.15 17.20 -0.48
N GLY A 119 2.12 17.56 -1.32
CA GLY A 119 3.52 17.78 -0.97
C GLY A 119 4.22 16.51 -0.48
N ALA A 120 3.69 15.32 -0.80
CA ALA A 120 4.31 14.06 -0.42
C ALA A 120 5.58 13.80 -1.23
N THR A 121 6.62 13.32 -0.57
CA THR A 121 7.88 12.87 -1.18
C THR A 121 7.92 11.37 -1.42
N LEU A 122 6.95 10.62 -0.84
CA LEU A 122 6.80 9.19 -1.01
C LEU A 122 5.33 8.80 -1.15
N VAL A 123 5.02 8.00 -2.15
CA VAL A 123 3.71 7.37 -2.34
C VAL A 123 3.79 5.90 -1.94
N ALA A 124 3.09 5.53 -0.87
CA ALA A 124 2.90 4.14 -0.49
C ALA A 124 1.69 3.56 -1.22
N THR A 125 1.78 2.31 -1.66
CA THR A 125 0.65 1.55 -2.20
C THR A 125 0.79 0.07 -1.84
N SER A 126 -0.27 -0.70 -2.02
CA SER A 126 -0.27 -2.15 -1.76
C SER A 126 -0.47 -2.98 -3.04
N CYS A 127 -0.22 -2.39 -4.20
CA CYS A 127 -0.42 -3.04 -5.48
C CYS A 127 0.80 -2.88 -6.38
N PRO A 128 1.46 -4.00 -6.77
CA PRO A 128 2.62 -3.93 -7.66
C PRO A 128 2.34 -3.27 -9.02
N ALA A 129 1.16 -3.52 -9.63
CA ALA A 129 0.77 -2.87 -10.87
C ALA A 129 0.61 -1.35 -10.70
N CYS A 130 0.03 -0.90 -9.58
CA CYS A 130 -0.03 0.53 -9.26
C CYS A 130 1.36 1.12 -9.02
N MET A 131 2.28 0.35 -8.39
CA MET A 131 3.67 0.81 -8.20
C MET A 131 4.36 1.07 -9.53
N ILE A 132 4.25 0.15 -10.50
CA ILE A 132 4.84 0.32 -11.84
C ILE A 132 4.29 1.58 -12.48
N GLN A 133 2.98 1.73 -12.52
CA GLN A 133 2.32 2.87 -13.13
C GLN A 133 2.68 4.21 -12.46
N LEU A 134 2.72 4.24 -11.13
CA LEU A 134 3.10 5.43 -10.39
C LEU A 134 4.57 5.80 -10.61
N LYS A 135 5.47 4.81 -10.64
CA LYS A 135 6.89 5.06 -10.92
C LYS A 135 7.14 5.64 -12.32
N THR A 136 6.33 5.28 -13.30
CA THR A 136 6.46 5.83 -14.67
C THR A 136 5.78 7.19 -14.82
N GLY A 137 4.79 7.49 -13.98
CA GLY A 137 3.95 8.68 -14.12
C GLY A 137 4.27 9.81 -13.15
N LEU A 138 4.97 9.58 -12.05
CA LEU A 138 5.32 10.59 -11.08
C LEU A 138 6.71 11.20 -11.36
N PRO A 139 7.00 12.40 -10.83
CA PRO A 139 8.34 12.99 -10.88
C PRO A 139 9.38 12.08 -10.22
N PRO A 140 10.65 12.12 -10.69
CA PRO A 140 11.72 11.22 -10.22
C PRO A 140 12.13 11.45 -8.76
N ASP A 141 11.83 12.59 -8.19
CA ASP A 141 12.05 12.96 -6.79
C ASP A 141 10.94 12.44 -5.84
N VAL A 142 9.85 11.89 -6.39
CA VAL A 142 8.81 11.24 -5.61
C VAL A 142 9.03 9.73 -5.60
N GLU A 143 9.36 9.19 -4.43
CA GLU A 143 9.52 7.75 -4.28
C GLU A 143 8.17 7.02 -4.34
N VAL A 144 8.19 5.78 -4.87
CA VAL A 144 7.02 4.89 -4.86
C VAL A 144 7.41 3.55 -4.25
N LYS A 145 6.78 3.19 -3.13
CA LYS A 145 7.08 1.97 -2.37
C LYS A 145 5.83 1.15 -2.07
N HIS A 146 6.01 -0.16 -1.96
CA HIS A 146 4.98 -1.00 -1.37
C HIS A 146 4.89 -0.70 0.13
N ILE A 147 3.67 -0.76 0.70
CA ILE A 147 3.49 -0.48 2.14
C ILE A 147 4.37 -1.38 3.03
N ALA A 148 4.66 -2.61 2.60
CA ALA A 148 5.55 -3.52 3.32
C ALA A 148 7.01 -3.01 3.36
N GLN A 149 7.47 -2.32 2.32
CA GLN A 149 8.80 -1.70 2.30
C GLN A 149 8.86 -0.50 3.25
N VAL A 150 7.82 0.33 3.25
CA VAL A 150 7.73 1.46 4.19
C VAL A 150 7.71 0.98 5.64
N LEU A 151 6.98 -0.11 5.90
CA LEU A 151 6.97 -0.78 7.22
C LEU A 151 8.36 -1.26 7.61
N GLN A 152 9.03 -2.03 6.74
CA GLN A 152 10.35 -2.57 6.99
C GLN A 152 11.37 -1.46 7.29
N GLU A 153 11.45 -0.45 6.45
CA GLU A 153 12.38 0.68 6.60
C GLU A 153 12.16 1.43 7.91
N SER A 154 10.88 1.66 8.27
CA SER A 154 10.53 2.31 9.53
C SER A 154 10.95 1.47 10.75
N TYR A 155 10.75 0.15 10.71
CA TYR A 155 11.19 -0.75 11.77
C TYR A 155 12.71 -0.85 11.89
N GLU A 156 13.42 -0.94 10.77
CA GLU A 156 14.89 -0.95 10.76
C GLU A 156 15.47 0.36 11.29
N ALA A 157 14.88 1.49 10.91
CA ALA A 157 15.29 2.78 11.44
C ALA A 157 15.05 2.89 12.96
N ALA A 158 13.94 2.40 13.48
CA ALA A 158 13.65 2.36 14.90
C ALA A 158 14.63 1.43 15.66
N ARG A 159 14.95 0.25 15.13
CA ARG A 159 15.93 -0.68 15.73
C ARG A 159 17.34 -0.10 15.77
N ARG A 160 17.79 0.52 14.68
CA ARG A 160 19.10 1.19 14.65
C ARG A 160 19.23 2.28 15.73
N ARG A 161 18.17 3.03 15.97
CA ARG A 161 18.13 4.05 17.03
C ARG A 161 18.15 3.45 18.43
N ALA A 162 17.53 2.29 18.62
CA ALA A 162 17.56 1.56 19.89
C ALA A 162 18.91 0.86 20.17
N GLY A 163 19.88 0.92 19.25
CA GLY A 163 21.17 0.25 19.39
C GLY A 163 21.13 -1.26 19.15
N GLU A 164 20.03 -1.78 18.63
CA GLU A 164 19.88 -3.19 18.25
C GLU A 164 20.48 -3.41 16.86
N THR A 165 21.69 -3.97 16.80
CA THR A 165 22.26 -4.43 15.53
C THR A 165 21.48 -5.63 15.02
N ALA A 166 21.19 -5.65 13.73
CA ALA A 166 20.60 -6.82 13.08
C ALA A 166 21.57 -8.01 13.21
N SER A 167 21.15 -9.08 13.90
CA SER A 167 21.81 -10.38 13.85
C SER A 167 21.30 -11.21 12.68
#